data_46110f234a0379601574814ee3099edf
#
_entry.id   46110f234a0379601574814ee3099edf
#
_cell.length_a   1.000
_cell.length_b   1.000
_cell.length_c   1.000
_cell.angle_alpha   90.00
_cell.angle_beta   90.00
_cell.angle_gamma   90.00
#
_symmetry.space_group_name_H-M   'P 1'
#
loop_
_entity.id
_entity.type
_entity.pdbx_description
1 polymer ?
#
loop_
_entity_poly.entity_id
_entity_poly.type
_entity_poly.pdbx_seq_one_letter_code
_entity_poly.pdbx_strand_id
1 'polypeptide(L)'
;MGAGNVAGGSAGYVAVEQVTGTLHGKHGSFALQHSSTMDQGTFDMNIKVVPGSGTEQLAGIAGTLTIIIEGKNHSYRFDYTLPAEA
;
A
#
# COMPACT_ATOMS: atom_id res chain seq x y z
N MET A 1 6.49 7.99 9.70
CA MET A 1 7.84 8.54 9.85
C MET A 1 8.33 9.06 8.51
N GLY A 2 8.87 10.25 8.49
CA GLY A 2 9.41 10.84 7.28
C GLY A 2 10.91 11.09 7.43
N ALA A 3 11.61 11.02 6.33
CA ALA A 3 13.01 11.36 6.24
C ALA A 3 13.26 12.02 4.90
N GLY A 4 14.18 12.97 4.85
CA GLY A 4 14.46 13.59 3.58
C GLY A 4 15.52 14.66 3.67
N ASN A 5 15.94 15.08 2.50
CA ASN A 5 16.88 16.18 2.32
C ASN A 5 16.19 17.25 1.47
N VAL A 6 15.54 18.18 2.14
CA VAL A 6 14.78 19.22 1.44
C VAL A 6 15.70 20.12 0.64
N ALA A 7 16.88 20.38 1.14
CA ALA A 7 17.85 21.22 0.43
C ALA A 7 18.32 20.56 -0.87
N GLY A 8 18.37 19.25 -0.93
CA GLY A 8 18.72 18.52 -2.14
C GLY A 8 17.53 18.19 -3.04
N GLY A 9 16.32 18.60 -2.65
CA GLY A 9 15.13 18.29 -3.42
C GLY A 9 14.67 16.85 -3.30
N SER A 10 15.14 16.11 -2.31
CA SER A 10 14.81 14.70 -2.10
C SER A 10 14.08 14.53 -0.78
N ALA A 11 13.08 13.68 -0.77
CA ALA A 11 12.31 13.37 0.43
C ALA A 11 11.82 11.93 0.40
N GLY A 12 11.71 11.32 1.57
CA GLY A 12 11.18 9.98 1.72
C GLY A 12 10.12 9.95 2.81
N TYR A 13 9.14 9.06 2.63
CA TYR A 13 8.03 8.94 3.55
C TYR A 13 7.63 7.46 3.67
N VAL A 14 7.42 7.02 4.89
CA VAL A 14 6.93 5.67 5.17
C VAL A 14 5.82 5.75 6.21
N ALA A 15 4.71 5.07 5.95
CA ALA A 15 3.61 4.98 6.90
C ALA A 15 2.96 3.61 6.79
N VAL A 16 2.27 3.21 7.86
CA VAL A 16 1.50 1.97 7.90
C VAL A 16 0.05 2.30 8.21
N GLU A 17 -0.84 1.73 7.42
CA GLU A 17 -2.27 1.92 7.57
C GLU A 17 -2.94 0.58 7.83
N GLN A 18 -3.82 0.53 8.82
CA GLN A 18 -4.61 -0.67 9.08
C GLN A 18 -5.94 -0.60 8.36
N VAL A 19 -6.27 -1.66 7.64
CA VAL A 19 -7.51 -1.77 6.87
C VAL A 19 -8.32 -2.91 7.46
N THR A 20 -9.59 -2.64 7.76
CA THR A 20 -10.53 -3.65 8.26
C THR A 20 -11.77 -3.62 7.39
N GLY A 21 -12.25 -4.77 7.00
CA GLY A 21 -13.46 -4.84 6.19
C GLY A 21 -13.64 -6.20 5.52
N THR A 22 -14.42 -6.18 4.46
CA THR A 22 -14.72 -7.38 3.69
C THR A 22 -14.19 -7.23 2.28
N LEU A 23 -13.47 -8.24 1.81
CA LEU A 23 -12.88 -8.27 0.49
C LEU A 23 -13.34 -9.54 -0.21
N HIS A 24 -14.14 -9.40 -1.26
CA HIS A 24 -14.74 -10.50 -2.00
C HIS A 24 -15.41 -11.53 -1.08
N GLY A 25 -16.19 -11.03 -0.10
CA GLY A 25 -16.90 -11.90 0.84
C GLY A 25 -16.06 -12.44 1.99
N LYS A 26 -14.79 -12.12 2.04
CA LYS A 26 -13.89 -12.55 3.11
C LYS A 26 -13.65 -11.40 4.07
N HIS A 27 -13.93 -11.62 5.32
CA HIS A 27 -13.84 -10.59 6.35
C HIS A 27 -12.53 -10.72 7.12
N GLY A 28 -11.92 -9.61 7.43
CA GLY A 28 -10.70 -9.58 8.22
C GLY A 28 -10.02 -8.23 8.15
N SER A 29 -8.77 -8.20 8.51
CA SER A 29 -7.97 -6.98 8.46
C SER A 29 -6.56 -7.29 7.97
N PHE A 30 -5.90 -6.25 7.50
CA PHE A 30 -4.50 -6.32 7.11
C PHE A 30 -3.90 -4.93 7.18
N ALA A 31 -2.59 -4.84 7.09
CA ALA A 31 -1.92 -3.56 7.09
C ALA A 31 -1.31 -3.26 5.72
N LEU A 32 -1.39 -2.01 5.30
CA LEU A 32 -0.74 -1.51 4.10
C LEU A 32 0.45 -0.66 4.51
N GLN A 33 1.57 -0.90 3.88
CA GLN A 33 2.75 -0.07 4.05
C GLN A 33 2.84 0.89 2.88
N HIS A 34 2.78 2.17 3.19
CA HIS A 34 2.94 3.24 2.20
C HIS A 34 4.37 3.72 2.25
N SER A 35 5.04 3.74 1.12
CA SER A 35 6.34 4.38 1.02
C SER A 35 6.36 5.24 -0.23
N SER A 36 6.85 6.44 -0.09
CA SER A 36 6.96 7.35 -1.22
C SER A 36 8.30 8.06 -1.16
N THR A 37 8.84 8.35 -2.33
CA THR A 37 10.06 9.12 -2.45
C THR A 37 9.85 10.20 -3.48
N MET A 38 10.47 11.34 -3.25
CA MET A 38 10.51 12.43 -4.20
C MET A 38 11.96 12.83 -4.41
N ASP A 39 12.39 12.85 -5.65
CA ASP A 39 13.75 13.19 -6.01
C ASP A 39 13.71 14.07 -7.26
N GLN A 40 14.12 15.31 -7.10
CA GLN A 40 14.20 16.29 -8.18
C GLN A 40 12.91 16.39 -9.00
N GLY A 41 11.77 16.41 -8.31
CA GLY A 41 10.47 16.50 -8.97
C GLY A 41 9.87 15.19 -9.41
N THR A 42 10.57 14.08 -9.27
CA THR A 42 10.04 12.76 -9.55
C THR A 42 9.45 12.16 -8.29
N PHE A 43 8.22 11.71 -8.39
CA PHE A 43 7.48 11.17 -7.25
C PHE A 43 7.18 9.69 -7.48
N ASP A 44 7.64 8.85 -6.57
CA ASP A 44 7.37 7.41 -6.58
C ASP A 44 6.60 7.03 -5.33
N MET A 45 5.52 6.29 -5.50
CA MET A 45 4.75 5.79 -4.37
C MET A 45 4.57 4.29 -4.50
N ASN A 46 4.85 3.59 -3.42
CA ASN A 46 4.64 2.14 -3.32
C ASN A 46 3.73 1.88 -2.13
N ILE A 47 2.68 1.09 -2.36
CA ILE A 47 1.76 0.66 -1.32
C ILE A 47 1.64 -0.84 -1.43
N LYS A 48 1.96 -1.54 -0.36
CA LYS A 48 1.86 -3.00 -0.37
C LYS A 48 1.39 -3.53 0.98
N VAL A 49 0.82 -4.72 0.92
CA VAL A 49 0.37 -5.41 2.12
C VAL A 49 1.60 -5.86 2.92
N VAL A 50 1.58 -5.56 4.21
CA VAL A 50 2.64 -6.02 5.12
C VAL A 50 2.52 -7.53 5.30
N PRO A 51 3.58 -8.31 5.03
CA PRO A 51 3.50 -9.75 5.21
C PRO A 51 3.15 -10.13 6.65
N GLY A 52 2.24 -11.09 6.80
CA GLY A 52 1.82 -11.55 8.11
C GLY A 52 0.81 -10.67 8.81
N SER A 53 0.34 -9.59 8.17
CA SER A 53 -0.62 -8.67 8.79
C SER A 53 -2.07 -9.10 8.62
N GLY A 54 -2.37 -10.02 7.73
CA GLY A 54 -3.75 -10.47 7.50
C GLY A 54 -4.30 -11.25 8.67
N THR A 55 -5.57 -11.04 8.97
CA THR A 55 -6.27 -11.73 10.05
C THR A 55 -7.53 -12.39 9.54
N GLU A 56 -8.04 -13.35 10.30
CA GLU A 56 -9.29 -14.05 10.01
C GLU A 56 -9.27 -14.63 8.59
N GLN A 57 -10.25 -14.30 7.77
CA GLN A 57 -10.32 -14.83 6.40
C GLN A 57 -9.29 -14.19 5.46
N LEU A 58 -8.63 -13.14 5.89
CA LEU A 58 -7.58 -12.46 5.12
C LEU A 58 -6.17 -12.85 5.57
N ALA A 59 -6.04 -13.86 6.42
CA ALA A 59 -4.74 -14.36 6.84
C ALA A 59 -3.93 -14.80 5.62
N GLY A 60 -2.67 -14.39 5.56
CA GLY A 60 -1.79 -14.72 4.46
C GLY A 60 -1.96 -13.85 3.22
N ILE A 61 -2.80 -12.82 3.28
CA ILE A 61 -2.98 -11.92 2.15
C ILE A 61 -1.65 -11.23 1.78
N ALA A 62 -1.40 -11.12 0.50
CA ALA A 62 -0.27 -10.39 -0.05
C ALA A 62 -0.74 -9.58 -1.24
N GLY A 63 -0.10 -8.46 -1.51
CA GLY A 63 -0.50 -7.68 -2.67
C GLY A 63 0.08 -6.29 -2.67
N THR A 64 -0.27 -5.55 -3.72
CA THR A 64 0.15 -4.17 -3.93
C THR A 64 -1.04 -3.33 -4.35
N LEU A 65 -1.06 -2.09 -3.90
CA LEU A 65 -2.04 -1.10 -4.33
C LEU A 65 -1.33 -0.07 -5.20
N THR A 66 -1.86 0.14 -6.40
CA THR A 66 -1.31 1.12 -7.32
C THR A 66 -2.30 2.26 -7.46
N ILE A 67 -1.82 3.49 -7.33
CA ILE A 67 -2.62 4.67 -7.57
C ILE A 67 -2.34 5.14 -8.99
N ILE A 68 -3.40 5.27 -9.78
CA ILE A 68 -3.30 5.70 -11.17
C ILE A 68 -3.88 7.11 -11.27
N ILE A 69 -3.07 8.03 -11.74
CA ILE A 69 -3.47 9.42 -11.91
C ILE A 69 -3.41 9.74 -13.40
N GLU A 70 -4.57 10.06 -13.97
CA GLU A 70 -4.67 10.46 -15.38
C GLU A 70 -5.38 11.82 -15.45
N GLY A 71 -4.61 12.88 -15.60
CA GLY A 71 -5.14 14.22 -15.56
C GLY A 71 -5.80 14.50 -14.22
N LYS A 72 -7.12 14.70 -14.23
CA LYS A 72 -7.91 14.93 -13.01
C LYS A 72 -8.53 13.66 -12.44
N ASN A 73 -8.33 12.53 -13.11
CA ASN A 73 -8.93 11.27 -12.69
C ASN A 73 -7.97 10.48 -11.82
N HIS A 74 -8.45 10.03 -10.69
CA HIS A 74 -7.68 9.20 -9.77
C HIS A 74 -8.38 7.85 -9.67
N SER A 75 -7.63 6.78 -9.87
CA SER A 75 -8.14 5.43 -9.72
C SER A 75 -7.16 4.58 -8.95
N TYR A 76 -7.63 3.43 -8.48
CA TYR A 76 -6.83 2.50 -7.71
C TYR A 76 -6.88 1.14 -8.36
N ARG A 77 -5.76 0.44 -8.27
CA ARG A 77 -5.69 -0.96 -8.67
C ARG A 77 -5.08 -1.74 -7.51
N PHE A 78 -5.85 -2.67 -6.97
CA PHE A 78 -5.39 -3.52 -5.88
C PHE A 78 -5.22 -4.95 -6.42
N ASP A 79 -3.97 -5.35 -6.56
CA ASP A 79 -3.61 -6.70 -6.96
C ASP A 79 -3.23 -7.47 -5.70
N TYR A 80 -3.99 -8.51 -5.38
CA TYR A 80 -3.75 -9.26 -4.16
C TYR A 80 -3.93 -10.74 -4.40
N THR A 81 -3.32 -11.52 -3.53
CA THR A 81 -3.46 -12.98 -3.51
C THR A 81 -3.77 -13.43 -2.10
N LEU A 82 -4.51 -14.50 -1.99
CA LEU A 82 -4.77 -15.19 -0.73
C LEU A 82 -4.26 -16.62 -0.86
N PRO A 83 -3.78 -17.22 0.24
CA PRO A 83 -3.36 -18.61 0.19
C PRO A 83 -4.53 -19.50 -0.22
N ALA A 84 -4.21 -20.56 -0.95
CA ALA A 84 -5.22 -21.56 -1.26
C ALA A 84 -5.69 -22.19 0.05
N GLU A 85 -7.01 -22.32 0.17
CA GLU A 85 -7.54 -22.99 1.34
C GLU A 85 -7.29 -24.48 1.25
N ALA A 86 -6.87 -25.02 2.36
CA ALA A 86 -6.66 -26.46 2.46
C ALA A 86 -7.97 -27.18 2.69
#